data_810ec7c95f515f6a8f5c49f0b85c2a91
#
_entry.id   810ec7c95f515f6a8f5c49f0b85c2a91
#
_cell.length_a   1.000
_cell.length_b   1.000
_cell.length_c   1.000
_cell.angle_alpha   90.00
_cell.angle_beta   90.00
_cell.angle_gamma   90.00
#
_symmetry.space_group_name_H-M   'P 1'
#
loop_
_entity.id
_entity.type
_entity.pdbx_description
1 polymer ?
#
loop_
_entity_poly.entity_id
_entity_poly.type
_entity_poly.pdbx_seq_one_letter_code
_entity_poly.pdbx_strand_id
1 'polypeptide(L)'
;MRSPAIRPNLRLVGRRALAPLVGVLALQGGFDAHLKMLRDLGADVREVRVPADLDGLDGLVLPGGESTTMTLGIAREGLAGPLTDTVRSGVPVLGTCAGLIMLDRDHLGLMDIVARRNAFGRQIRSFEADLHLPDFDEPVHAVFIRAPWIEEHGDHVEILASVDGHPVAAREGEITVVAFHPELSGERRLHAQFLERVRARVA
;
A
#
# COMPACT_ATOMS: atom_id res chain seq x y z
N MET A 1 38.83 8.85 -52.71
CA MET A 1 37.50 8.92 -52.16
C MET A 1 37.22 7.65 -51.37
N ARG A 2 37.20 7.71 -50.03
CA ARG A 2 36.88 6.57 -49.16
C ARG A 2 35.52 6.80 -48.56
N SER A 3 34.56 5.90 -48.83
CA SER A 3 33.20 5.90 -48.23
C SER A 3 33.27 5.73 -46.72
N PRO A 4 32.44 6.45 -45.95
CA PRO A 4 32.38 6.26 -44.54
C PRO A 4 31.58 4.97 -44.22
N ALA A 5 32.16 4.12 -43.37
CA ALA A 5 31.55 2.94 -42.83
C ALA A 5 30.36 3.31 -41.93
N ILE A 6 29.19 2.81 -42.27
CA ILE A 6 27.95 2.87 -41.43
C ILE A 6 28.19 1.97 -40.22
N ARG A 7 28.27 2.57 -39.01
CA ARG A 7 28.30 1.84 -37.77
C ARG A 7 26.87 1.34 -37.49
N PRO A 8 26.63 0.04 -37.23
CA PRO A 8 25.32 -0.42 -36.85
C PRO A 8 24.95 0.14 -35.49
N ASN A 9 23.74 0.66 -35.41
CA ASN A 9 23.12 1.24 -34.22
C ASN A 9 22.83 0.12 -33.21
N LEU A 10 23.72 -0.11 -32.23
CA LEU A 10 23.57 -1.06 -31.13
C LEU A 10 22.67 -0.45 -30.01
N ARG A 11 21.41 -0.23 -30.32
CA ARG A 11 20.41 0.08 -29.30
C ARG A 11 19.17 -0.77 -29.54
N LEU A 12 19.19 -1.99 -29.05
CA LEU A 12 18.02 -2.82 -28.75
C LEU A 12 18.50 -4.17 -28.19
N VAL A 13 19.30 -4.13 -27.11
CA VAL A 13 19.39 -5.29 -26.21
C VAL A 13 18.36 -5.03 -25.14
N GLY A 14 17.32 -5.89 -25.09
CA GLY A 14 16.17 -5.75 -24.23
C GLY A 14 16.55 -5.42 -22.79
N ARG A 15 16.11 -4.27 -22.27
CA ARG A 15 16.07 -4.03 -20.84
C ARG A 15 15.13 -5.11 -20.28
N ARG A 16 15.69 -6.12 -19.65
CA ARG A 16 14.96 -6.93 -18.68
C ARG A 16 14.37 -5.90 -17.71
N ALA A 17 13.05 -5.74 -17.69
CA ALA A 17 12.42 -4.81 -16.78
C ALA A 17 12.94 -5.19 -15.38
N LEU A 18 13.64 -4.27 -14.72
CA LEU A 18 14.11 -4.47 -13.37
C LEU A 18 12.86 -4.69 -12.50
N ALA A 19 12.93 -5.62 -11.56
CA ALA A 19 11.84 -5.84 -10.62
C ALA A 19 11.58 -4.52 -9.88
N PRO A 20 10.32 -4.08 -9.71
CA PRO A 20 10.03 -2.85 -9.00
C PRO A 20 10.47 -2.97 -7.54
N LEU A 21 11.06 -1.91 -6.99
CA LEU A 21 11.48 -1.85 -5.60
C LEU A 21 10.33 -1.32 -4.71
N VAL A 22 9.80 -2.16 -3.85
CA VAL A 22 8.70 -1.80 -2.93
C VAL A 22 9.20 -1.72 -1.50
N GLY A 23 8.98 -0.56 -0.86
CA GLY A 23 9.20 -0.38 0.57
C GLY A 23 8.01 -0.90 1.38
N VAL A 24 8.28 -1.54 2.52
CA VAL A 24 7.25 -1.88 3.52
C VAL A 24 7.65 -1.27 4.84
N LEU A 25 6.78 -0.42 5.42
CA LEU A 25 7.04 0.20 6.72
C LEU A 25 7.18 -0.88 7.80
N ALA A 26 8.38 -0.99 8.39
CA ALA A 26 8.79 -2.11 9.25
C ALA A 26 9.10 -1.66 10.68
N LEU A 27 8.27 -0.76 11.23
CA LEU A 27 8.42 -0.27 12.62
C LEU A 27 7.78 -1.23 13.61
N GLN A 28 6.66 -1.84 13.23
CA GLN A 28 5.95 -2.89 13.99
C GLN A 28 4.84 -3.50 13.12
N GLY A 29 4.22 -4.62 13.58
CA GLY A 29 3.07 -5.23 12.93
C GLY A 29 3.42 -6.28 11.89
N GLY A 30 2.49 -6.54 10.97
CA GLY A 30 2.54 -7.65 10.00
C GLY A 30 3.40 -7.42 8.75
N PHE A 31 4.46 -6.61 8.81
CA PHE A 31 5.27 -6.26 7.63
C PHE A 31 5.92 -7.46 6.94
N ASP A 32 6.32 -8.51 7.68
CA ASP A 32 6.96 -9.71 7.12
C ASP A 32 6.07 -10.44 6.12
N ALA A 33 4.76 -10.55 6.40
CA ALA A 33 3.82 -11.19 5.51
C ALA A 33 3.68 -10.44 4.19
N HIS A 34 3.65 -9.09 4.23
CA HIS A 34 3.66 -8.25 3.04
C HIS A 34 4.96 -8.39 2.24
N LEU A 35 6.13 -8.36 2.92
CA LEU A 35 7.43 -8.57 2.27
C LEU A 35 7.47 -9.91 1.53
N LYS A 36 7.01 -10.99 2.19
CA LYS A 36 6.94 -12.31 1.57
C LYS A 36 6.04 -12.31 0.34
N MET A 37 4.83 -11.79 0.47
CA MET A 37 3.84 -11.79 -0.61
C MET A 37 4.33 -10.99 -1.82
N LEU A 38 4.94 -9.84 -1.62
CA LEU A 38 5.50 -9.00 -2.68
C LEU A 38 6.67 -9.70 -3.40
N ARG A 39 7.57 -10.37 -2.65
CA ARG A 39 8.66 -11.19 -3.26
C ARG A 39 8.09 -12.32 -4.10
N ASP A 40 7.08 -13.02 -3.60
CA ASP A 40 6.42 -14.12 -4.32
C ASP A 40 5.69 -13.64 -5.60
N LEU A 41 5.38 -12.35 -5.68
CA LEU A 41 4.80 -11.67 -6.86
C LEU A 41 5.87 -11.03 -7.77
N GLY A 42 7.15 -11.20 -7.45
CA GLY A 42 8.28 -10.78 -8.28
C GLY A 42 8.70 -9.33 -8.12
N ALA A 43 8.47 -8.71 -6.96
CA ALA A 43 9.04 -7.41 -6.59
C ALA A 43 10.33 -7.59 -5.77
N ASP A 44 11.26 -6.66 -5.94
CA ASP A 44 12.30 -6.41 -4.95
C ASP A 44 11.67 -5.67 -3.77
N VAL A 45 12.08 -6.00 -2.54
CA VAL A 45 11.45 -5.41 -1.35
C VAL A 45 12.49 -4.87 -0.38
N ARG A 46 12.12 -3.79 0.31
CA ARG A 46 12.94 -3.16 1.35
C ARG A 46 12.11 -2.91 2.61
N GLU A 47 12.65 -3.23 3.77
CA GLU A 47 12.11 -2.77 5.04
C GLU A 47 12.40 -1.27 5.19
N VAL A 48 11.35 -0.49 5.48
CA VAL A 48 11.47 0.95 5.75
C VAL A 48 11.44 1.17 7.26
N ARG A 49 12.58 1.55 7.81
CA ARG A 49 12.76 1.82 9.25
C ARG A 49 13.29 3.22 9.53
N VAL A 50 14.04 3.79 8.59
CA VAL A 50 14.63 5.14 8.68
C VAL A 50 14.42 5.88 7.35
N PRO A 51 14.56 7.21 7.32
CA PRO A 51 14.33 8.02 6.11
C PRO A 51 15.10 7.54 4.87
N ALA A 52 16.36 7.11 5.02
CA ALA A 52 17.20 6.66 3.90
C ALA A 52 16.62 5.39 3.21
N ASP A 53 15.78 4.61 3.88
CA ASP A 53 15.16 3.42 3.30
C ASP A 53 14.08 3.78 2.26
N LEU A 54 13.61 5.03 2.24
CA LEU A 54 12.62 5.51 1.28
C LEU A 54 13.22 5.88 -0.09
N ASP A 55 14.55 6.00 -0.17
CA ASP A 55 15.21 6.43 -1.40
C ASP A 55 15.02 5.41 -2.54
N GLY A 56 14.52 5.91 -3.68
CA GLY A 56 14.39 5.13 -4.90
C GLY A 56 13.31 4.06 -4.89
N LEU A 57 12.34 4.15 -4.00
CA LEU A 57 11.18 3.26 -4.00
C LEU A 57 10.26 3.53 -5.20
N ASP A 58 9.77 2.46 -5.79
CA ASP A 58 8.76 2.49 -6.85
C ASP A 58 7.34 2.35 -6.27
N GLY A 59 7.19 1.75 -5.08
CA GLY A 59 5.94 1.57 -4.36
C GLY A 59 6.15 1.52 -2.84
N LEU A 60 5.08 1.75 -2.06
CA LEU A 60 5.15 1.76 -0.59
C LEU A 60 3.94 1.00 0.01
N VAL A 61 4.21 0.17 1.02
CA VAL A 61 3.16 -0.49 1.81
C VAL A 61 3.25 -0.02 3.27
N LEU A 62 2.11 0.43 3.82
CA LEU A 62 1.92 0.68 5.24
C LEU A 62 1.10 -0.48 5.81
N PRO A 63 1.71 -1.41 6.57
CA PRO A 63 1.05 -2.63 7.02
C PRO A 63 0.10 -2.40 8.19
N GLY A 64 -0.66 -3.44 8.50
CA GLY A 64 -1.43 -3.53 9.73
C GLY A 64 -0.54 -3.63 10.97
N GLY A 65 -1.14 -3.33 12.13
CA GLY A 65 -0.46 -3.37 13.41
C GLY A 65 -1.15 -2.51 14.48
N GLU A 66 -0.40 -2.04 15.48
CA GLU A 66 -0.90 -1.12 16.49
C GLU A 66 -0.59 0.33 16.09
N SER A 67 -1.64 1.10 15.76
CA SER A 67 -1.50 2.44 15.17
C SER A 67 -0.78 3.44 16.09
N THR A 68 -0.99 3.38 17.42
CA THR A 68 -0.30 4.27 18.36
C THR A 68 1.20 4.01 18.38
N THR A 69 1.61 2.73 18.42
CA THR A 69 3.03 2.35 18.34
C THR A 69 3.64 2.77 17.01
N MET A 70 2.88 2.63 15.90
CA MET A 70 3.33 3.07 14.59
C MET A 70 3.52 4.58 14.52
N THR A 71 2.58 5.38 15.04
CA THR A 71 2.69 6.84 15.14
C THR A 71 3.93 7.26 15.92
N LEU A 72 4.15 6.65 17.11
CA LEU A 72 5.32 6.93 17.92
C LEU A 72 6.63 6.53 17.22
N GLY A 73 6.63 5.41 16.53
CA GLY A 73 7.76 4.94 15.72
C GLY A 73 8.10 5.90 14.58
N ILE A 74 7.10 6.32 13.81
CA ILE A 74 7.25 7.30 12.72
C ILE A 74 7.85 8.62 13.27
N ALA A 75 7.36 9.11 14.41
CA ALA A 75 7.88 10.33 15.03
C ALA A 75 9.31 10.15 15.52
N ARG A 76 9.61 9.04 16.20
CA ARG A 76 10.94 8.74 16.77
C ARG A 76 12.01 8.62 15.68
N GLU A 77 11.71 7.97 14.58
CA GLU A 77 12.66 7.76 13.48
C GLU A 77 12.68 8.94 12.48
N GLY A 78 11.89 10.00 12.71
CA GLY A 78 11.82 11.16 11.82
C GLY A 78 11.23 10.88 10.43
N LEU A 79 10.35 9.88 10.34
CA LEU A 79 9.81 9.39 9.06
C LEU A 79 8.62 10.19 8.53
N ALA A 80 7.95 11.02 9.33
CA ALA A 80 6.70 11.68 8.92
C ALA A 80 6.85 12.54 7.66
N GLY A 81 7.84 13.44 7.61
CA GLY A 81 8.15 14.25 6.43
C GLY A 81 8.56 13.41 5.21
N PRO A 82 9.59 12.57 5.34
CA PRO A 82 10.05 11.70 4.25
C PRO A 82 8.96 10.78 3.66
N LEU A 83 8.09 10.19 4.50
CA LEU A 83 6.94 9.40 4.02
C LEU A 83 5.96 10.30 3.23
N THR A 84 5.67 11.49 3.76
CA THR A 84 4.78 12.44 3.09
C THR A 84 5.34 12.86 1.73
N ASP A 85 6.64 13.16 1.64
CA ASP A 85 7.30 13.54 0.40
C ASP A 85 7.30 12.39 -0.61
N THR A 86 7.58 11.15 -0.16
CA THR A 86 7.54 9.95 -1.00
C THR A 86 6.13 9.74 -1.59
N VAL A 87 5.10 9.79 -0.77
CA VAL A 87 3.71 9.59 -1.25
C VAL A 87 3.30 10.72 -2.20
N ARG A 88 3.58 11.97 -1.87
CA ARG A 88 3.27 13.13 -2.72
C ARG A 88 4.03 13.15 -4.04
N SER A 89 5.15 12.43 -4.15
CA SER A 89 5.84 12.23 -5.43
C SER A 89 5.08 11.32 -6.40
N GLY A 90 3.91 10.78 -6.00
CA GLY A 90 3.06 9.90 -6.80
C GLY A 90 3.48 8.43 -6.76
N VAL A 91 4.24 8.02 -5.77
CA VAL A 91 4.53 6.59 -5.54
C VAL A 91 3.23 5.88 -5.13
N PRO A 92 2.83 4.77 -5.81
CA PRO A 92 1.68 4.00 -5.41
C PRO A 92 1.79 3.48 -3.97
N VAL A 93 0.69 3.57 -3.22
CA VAL A 93 0.65 3.19 -1.81
C VAL A 93 -0.47 2.19 -1.55
N LEU A 94 -0.16 1.16 -0.76
CA LEU A 94 -1.15 0.25 -0.19
C LEU A 94 -1.11 0.36 1.34
N GLY A 95 -2.22 0.82 1.95
CA GLY A 95 -2.39 0.85 3.41
C GLY A 95 -3.34 -0.25 3.88
N THR A 96 -2.93 -1.09 4.85
CA THR A 96 -3.78 -2.15 5.40
C THR A 96 -4.01 -1.94 6.90
N CYS A 97 -5.24 -2.08 7.37
CA CYS A 97 -5.64 -1.95 8.77
C CYS A 97 -5.07 -0.66 9.43
N ALA A 98 -4.03 -0.75 10.27
CA ALA A 98 -3.36 0.42 10.85
C ALA A 98 -2.74 1.34 9.79
N GLY A 99 -2.32 0.82 8.64
CA GLY A 99 -1.82 1.61 7.52
C GLY A 99 -2.86 2.56 6.96
N LEU A 100 -4.15 2.16 6.92
CA LEU A 100 -5.28 3.04 6.57
C LEU A 100 -5.36 4.21 7.58
N ILE A 101 -5.23 3.92 8.88
CA ILE A 101 -5.25 4.94 9.93
C ILE A 101 -4.07 5.92 9.76
N MET A 102 -2.87 5.41 9.45
CA MET A 102 -1.69 6.29 9.30
C MET A 102 -1.84 7.28 8.13
N LEU A 103 -2.62 6.95 7.12
CA LEU A 103 -2.79 7.78 5.92
C LEU A 103 -3.90 8.84 6.07
N ASP A 104 -4.75 8.75 7.10
CA ASP A 104 -5.90 9.63 7.31
C ASP A 104 -5.52 11.09 7.65
N ARG A 105 -6.53 11.97 7.71
CA ARG A 105 -6.40 13.40 8.01
C ARG A 105 -5.71 13.68 9.34
N ASP A 106 -5.93 12.82 10.35
CA ASP A 106 -5.49 13.04 11.73
C ASP A 106 -4.06 12.57 11.98
N HIS A 107 -3.44 11.81 11.05
CA HIS A 107 -2.09 11.26 11.17
C HIS A 107 -1.13 11.87 10.13
N LEU A 108 -0.91 11.23 8.98
CA LEU A 108 -0.02 11.76 7.96
C LEU A 108 -0.71 12.76 7.02
N GLY A 109 -2.04 12.80 6.99
CA GLY A 109 -2.83 13.71 6.16
C GLY A 109 -2.59 13.51 4.65
N LEU A 110 -2.48 12.27 4.22
CA LEU A 110 -2.16 11.89 2.85
C LEU A 110 -3.36 11.43 2.05
N MET A 111 -4.46 11.09 2.74
CA MET A 111 -5.74 10.70 2.16
C MET A 111 -6.87 11.46 2.85
N ASP A 112 -7.86 11.89 2.07
CA ASP A 112 -8.99 12.71 2.57
C ASP A 112 -10.07 11.84 3.24
N ILE A 113 -9.65 11.08 4.26
CA ILE A 113 -10.50 10.22 5.09
C ILE A 113 -10.29 10.50 6.58
N VAL A 114 -11.26 10.11 7.41
CA VAL A 114 -11.14 10.00 8.87
C VAL A 114 -11.41 8.55 9.24
N ALA A 115 -10.46 7.91 9.90
CA ALA A 115 -10.54 6.51 10.30
C ALA A 115 -11.06 6.38 11.74
N ARG A 116 -12.11 5.57 11.95
CA ARG A 116 -12.57 5.18 13.27
C ARG A 116 -11.90 3.88 13.70
N ARG A 117 -11.14 3.92 14.80
CA ARG A 117 -10.41 2.76 15.34
C ARG A 117 -11.35 1.80 16.10
N ASN A 118 -11.02 0.48 16.07
CA ASN A 118 -11.77 -0.58 16.76
C ASN A 118 -13.29 -0.46 16.52
N ALA A 119 -13.67 -0.23 15.28
CA ALA A 119 -14.96 0.29 14.90
C ALA A 119 -16.10 -0.74 15.02
N PHE A 120 -15.81 -2.04 14.83
CA PHE A 120 -16.79 -3.14 14.88
C PHE A 120 -17.14 -3.60 16.31
N GLY A 121 -16.83 -2.79 17.33
CA GLY A 121 -17.25 -3.00 18.71
C GLY A 121 -16.28 -3.85 19.55
N ARG A 122 -16.46 -3.78 20.90
CA ARG A 122 -15.56 -4.47 21.86
C ARG A 122 -15.72 -5.99 21.88
N GLN A 123 -16.87 -6.52 21.43
CA GLN A 123 -17.17 -7.94 21.44
C GLN A 123 -16.67 -8.67 20.19
N ILE A 124 -16.64 -7.99 19.03
CA ILE A 124 -16.16 -8.55 17.77
C ILE A 124 -14.69 -8.16 17.61
N ARG A 125 -13.78 -9.07 17.98
CA ARG A 125 -12.34 -8.84 17.85
C ARG A 125 -11.81 -9.19 16.46
N SER A 126 -12.44 -10.14 15.79
CA SER A 126 -12.11 -10.57 14.44
C SER A 126 -13.32 -11.19 13.76
N PHE A 127 -13.44 -11.03 12.46
CA PHE A 127 -14.42 -11.68 11.59
C PHE A 127 -13.86 -11.77 10.17
N GLU A 128 -14.51 -12.55 9.34
CA GLU A 128 -14.18 -12.70 7.93
C GLU A 128 -15.40 -12.36 7.08
N ALA A 129 -15.16 -11.80 5.90
CA ALA A 129 -16.21 -11.47 4.94
C ALA A 129 -15.67 -11.58 3.51
N ASP A 130 -16.54 -11.97 2.59
CA ASP A 130 -16.25 -11.92 1.16
C ASP A 130 -16.75 -10.60 0.59
N LEU A 131 -15.84 -9.79 0.04
CA LEU A 131 -16.11 -8.45 -0.43
C LEU A 131 -16.03 -8.37 -1.96
N HIS A 132 -17.05 -7.78 -2.58
CA HIS A 132 -16.98 -7.40 -3.98
C HIS A 132 -16.28 -6.04 -4.10
N LEU A 133 -15.09 -6.04 -4.69
CA LEU A 133 -14.36 -4.83 -5.05
C LEU A 133 -14.49 -4.62 -6.58
N PRO A 134 -14.62 -3.36 -7.06
CA PRO A 134 -14.89 -3.07 -8.47
C PRO A 134 -13.87 -3.64 -9.46
N ASP A 135 -12.64 -3.83 -9.00
CA ASP A 135 -11.52 -4.26 -9.84
C ASP A 135 -11.35 -5.79 -9.93
N PHE A 136 -12.23 -6.58 -9.30
CA PHE A 136 -12.14 -8.05 -9.25
C PHE A 136 -13.48 -8.70 -9.60
N ASP A 137 -13.45 -9.67 -10.50
CA ASP A 137 -14.65 -10.44 -10.89
C ASP A 137 -15.18 -11.32 -9.75
N GLU A 138 -14.25 -11.89 -8.94
CA GLU A 138 -14.57 -12.75 -7.82
C GLU A 138 -14.41 -12.02 -6.49
N PRO A 139 -15.22 -12.32 -5.47
CA PRO A 139 -15.09 -11.71 -4.16
C PRO A 139 -13.70 -11.87 -3.56
N VAL A 140 -13.25 -10.86 -2.83
CA VAL A 140 -12.01 -10.85 -2.06
C VAL A 140 -12.30 -11.34 -0.65
N HIS A 141 -11.62 -12.39 -0.21
CA HIS A 141 -11.75 -12.88 1.16
C HIS A 141 -10.99 -11.96 2.13
N ALA A 142 -11.72 -11.27 2.98
CA ALA A 142 -11.21 -10.24 3.87
C ALA A 142 -11.23 -10.70 5.34
N VAL A 143 -10.04 -10.68 5.99
CA VAL A 143 -9.86 -10.98 7.41
C VAL A 143 -9.75 -9.69 8.19
N PHE A 144 -10.69 -9.41 9.08
CA PHE A 144 -10.75 -8.23 9.93
C PHE A 144 -10.31 -8.57 11.35
N ILE A 145 -9.33 -7.82 11.89
CA ILE A 145 -8.81 -8.00 13.26
C ILE A 145 -8.78 -6.62 13.92
N ARG A 146 -9.67 -6.37 14.87
CA ARG A 146 -9.83 -5.06 15.54
C ARG A 146 -9.83 -3.90 14.54
N ALA A 147 -10.49 -4.14 13.39
CA ALA A 147 -10.39 -3.32 12.22
C ALA A 147 -10.96 -1.91 12.43
N PRO A 148 -10.39 -0.89 11.76
CA PRO A 148 -11.04 0.40 11.58
C PRO A 148 -12.14 0.31 10.53
N TRP A 149 -12.94 1.38 10.43
CA TRP A 149 -13.64 1.74 9.21
C TRP A 149 -13.36 3.20 8.85
N ILE A 150 -13.77 3.64 7.66
CA ILE A 150 -13.73 5.04 7.28
C ILE A 150 -15.02 5.70 7.76
N GLU A 151 -14.90 6.63 8.70
CA GLU A 151 -16.03 7.36 9.29
C GLU A 151 -16.47 8.53 8.41
N GLU A 152 -15.48 9.25 7.83
CA GLU A 152 -15.69 10.36 6.92
C GLU A 152 -14.74 10.24 5.72
N HIS A 153 -15.17 10.73 4.59
CA HIS A 153 -14.32 10.86 3.40
C HIS A 153 -14.72 12.05 2.54
N GLY A 154 -13.77 12.58 1.79
CA GLY A 154 -14.01 13.63 0.80
C GLY A 154 -14.58 13.11 -0.51
N ASP A 155 -15.04 14.05 -1.36
CA ASP A 155 -15.71 13.74 -2.63
C ASP A 155 -14.78 13.06 -3.67
N HIS A 156 -13.47 13.19 -3.50
CA HIS A 156 -12.47 12.58 -4.40
C HIS A 156 -12.05 11.17 -4.00
N VAL A 157 -12.56 10.69 -2.87
CA VAL A 157 -12.27 9.34 -2.36
C VAL A 157 -13.29 8.36 -2.91
N GLU A 158 -12.82 7.41 -3.69
CA GLU A 158 -13.62 6.30 -4.21
C GLU A 158 -13.77 5.22 -3.14
N ILE A 159 -15.00 4.92 -2.72
CA ILE A 159 -15.27 3.79 -1.82
C ILE A 159 -15.34 2.51 -2.64
N LEU A 160 -14.47 1.55 -2.34
CA LEU A 160 -14.34 0.28 -3.06
C LEU A 160 -15.18 -0.84 -2.44
N ALA A 161 -15.35 -0.84 -1.12
CA ALA A 161 -16.19 -1.81 -0.42
C ALA A 161 -16.67 -1.27 0.93
N SER A 162 -17.81 -1.80 1.39
CA SER A 162 -18.40 -1.51 2.71
C SER A 162 -18.88 -2.80 3.38
N VAL A 163 -18.87 -2.81 4.74
CA VAL A 163 -19.44 -3.86 5.58
C VAL A 163 -20.43 -3.19 6.53
N ASP A 164 -21.66 -3.71 6.60
CA ASP A 164 -22.74 -3.15 7.42
C ASP A 164 -22.95 -1.64 7.24
N GLY A 165 -22.78 -1.15 5.99
CA GLY A 165 -22.92 0.26 5.64
C GLY A 165 -21.67 1.13 5.96
N HIS A 166 -20.62 0.55 6.52
CA HIS A 166 -19.38 1.28 6.83
C HIS A 166 -18.30 1.00 5.77
N PRO A 167 -17.70 2.05 5.17
CA PRO A 167 -16.63 1.88 4.21
C PRO A 167 -15.38 1.23 4.83
N VAL A 168 -14.88 0.16 4.18
CA VAL A 168 -13.73 -0.64 4.63
C VAL A 168 -12.61 -0.76 3.61
N ALA A 169 -12.84 -0.24 2.40
CA ALA A 169 -11.84 -0.12 1.35
C ALA A 169 -12.09 1.14 0.53
N ALA A 170 -11.04 1.87 0.22
CA ALA A 170 -11.13 3.12 -0.53
C ALA A 170 -9.86 3.38 -1.35
N ARG A 171 -10.00 4.27 -2.35
CA ARG A 171 -8.91 4.74 -3.19
C ARG A 171 -8.98 6.26 -3.36
N GLU A 172 -7.83 6.91 -3.33
CA GLU A 172 -7.66 8.30 -3.72
C GLU A 172 -6.34 8.44 -4.50
N GLY A 173 -6.43 8.73 -5.79
CA GLY A 173 -5.26 8.79 -6.67
C GLY A 173 -4.46 7.49 -6.68
N GLU A 174 -3.19 7.56 -6.27
CA GLU A 174 -2.29 6.39 -6.19
C GLU A 174 -2.35 5.66 -4.83
N ILE A 175 -3.18 6.12 -3.90
CA ILE A 175 -3.31 5.51 -2.57
C ILE A 175 -4.54 4.58 -2.56
N THR A 176 -4.32 3.31 -2.20
CA THR A 176 -5.39 2.35 -1.91
C THR A 176 -5.29 1.92 -0.46
N VAL A 177 -6.42 1.92 0.26
CA VAL A 177 -6.48 1.48 1.65
C VAL A 177 -7.55 0.44 1.85
N VAL A 178 -7.27 -0.51 2.73
CA VAL A 178 -8.21 -1.54 3.17
C VAL A 178 -8.16 -1.69 4.70
N ALA A 179 -9.30 -1.89 5.33
CA ALA A 179 -9.40 -2.06 6.78
C ALA A 179 -9.02 -3.47 7.26
N PHE A 180 -8.89 -4.42 6.35
CA PHE A 180 -8.63 -5.83 6.59
C PHE A 180 -7.18 -6.23 6.27
N HIS A 181 -6.87 -7.51 6.44
CA HIS A 181 -5.53 -8.09 6.33
C HIS A 181 -5.45 -9.07 5.15
N PRO A 182 -5.22 -8.61 3.90
CA PRO A 182 -5.10 -9.50 2.74
C PRO A 182 -3.89 -10.44 2.85
N GLU A 183 -2.86 -10.03 3.58
CA GLU A 183 -1.65 -10.82 3.83
C GLU A 183 -1.89 -12.06 4.71
N LEU A 184 -2.98 -12.09 5.49
CA LEU A 184 -3.32 -13.22 6.38
C LEU A 184 -4.25 -14.22 5.72
N SER A 185 -5.11 -13.80 4.80
CA SER A 185 -6.04 -14.69 4.07
C SER A 185 -5.36 -15.40 2.89
N GLY A 186 -4.13 -15.06 2.55
CA GLY A 186 -3.48 -15.52 1.32
C GLY A 186 -4.04 -14.83 0.07
N GLU A 187 -4.82 -13.77 0.23
CA GLU A 187 -5.42 -12.99 -0.86
C GLU A 187 -4.34 -12.17 -1.59
N ARG A 188 -3.90 -12.68 -2.72
CA ARG A 188 -2.78 -12.10 -3.49
C ARG A 188 -3.20 -11.01 -4.46
N ARG A 189 -4.48 -10.96 -4.84
CA ARG A 189 -4.96 -10.09 -5.92
C ARG A 189 -4.77 -8.62 -5.61
N LEU A 190 -4.99 -8.17 -4.36
CA LEU A 190 -4.74 -6.78 -3.95
C LEU A 190 -3.27 -6.38 -4.09
N HIS A 191 -2.35 -7.24 -3.65
CA HIS A 191 -0.91 -6.99 -3.82
C HIS A 191 -0.48 -7.05 -5.28
N ALA A 192 -1.06 -7.96 -6.08
CA ALA A 192 -0.80 -8.04 -7.51
C ALA A 192 -1.26 -6.77 -8.24
N GLN A 193 -2.47 -6.29 -7.96
CA GLN A 193 -3.01 -5.05 -8.50
C GLN A 193 -2.16 -3.83 -8.10
N PHE A 194 -1.77 -3.74 -6.83
CA PHE A 194 -0.83 -2.72 -6.36
C PHE A 194 0.47 -2.75 -7.18
N LEU A 195 1.07 -3.93 -7.39
CA LEU A 195 2.29 -4.07 -8.18
C LEU A 195 2.08 -3.73 -9.67
N GLU A 196 0.91 -3.94 -10.23
CA GLU A 196 0.59 -3.51 -11.60
C GLU A 196 0.63 -1.97 -11.70
N ARG A 197 0.07 -1.25 -10.71
CA ARG A 197 0.17 0.21 -10.65
C ARG A 197 1.61 0.68 -10.50
N VAL A 198 2.40 0.02 -9.64
CA VAL A 198 3.83 0.31 -9.49
C VAL A 198 4.58 0.13 -10.82
N ARG A 199 4.35 -0.99 -11.52
CA ARG A 199 4.97 -1.27 -12.83
C ARG A 199 4.57 -0.26 -13.90
N ALA A 200 3.30 0.14 -13.94
CA ALA A 200 2.79 1.12 -14.88
C ALA A 200 3.46 2.50 -14.71
N ARG A 201 3.81 2.87 -13.46
CA ARG A 201 4.51 4.13 -13.17
C ARG A 201 5.97 4.14 -13.65
N VAL A 202 6.66 2.99 -13.63
CA VAL A 202 8.10 2.89 -13.95
C VAL A 202 8.37 2.43 -15.40
N ALA A 203 7.31 2.13 -16.16
CA ALA A 203 7.39 1.73 -17.58
C ALA A 203 7.60 2.94 -18.50
#